data_17cd783fec975064556a8bd5f87b3223
#
_entry.id   17cd783fec975064556a8bd5f87b3223
#
_cell.length_a   1.000
_cell.length_b   1.000
_cell.length_c   1.000
_cell.angle_alpha   90.00
_cell.angle_beta   90.00
_cell.angle_gamma   90.00
#
_symmetry.space_group_name_H-M   'P 1'
#
loop_
_entity.id
_entity.type
_entity.pdbx_description
1 polymer ?
#
loop_
_entity_poly.entity_id
_entity_poly.type
_entity_poly.pdbx_seq_one_letter_code
_entity_poly.pdbx_strand_id
1 'polypeptide(L)'
;MSIVKEQFFQRVEQHLHAIYQDVELPIAISELTEELITLILGDNPLRDPTPHTNRWDEQDVVLIAYGDSIINHEDSDLAVGTPLEAPLKTLHRFIKEQCDHQLNALHILPFYPYSSDEGFAVMNYAHVNEALGDWQDINAIAKDVKLMADLVINHCSSRSIWFENFLTDTHPGKDYFKTACLTDDLSQVVRPRTSPLLNTVTTTSGEKHVWCTFSHDQVDFDFENPEVLKEFVGIIRHYLDNGIRLFRLDAVAFLWKQLNTSCINLPQTHEVVRLLRTLIEHAEPSVVIITETNIPNQENLSYFGNANEAHAIYNFALPPLLLHTLLSGDSTALKHWMMSMPPAQNGTAYFNFIASHDGIGLRPIEGLLQPSEVASLVSTTMQFGGRVSMRTSHDGTHTPYELNIALFDALQGTHNGADKFGLERFLCAHAIMFAMEGIPGLYIHSLLGTTNDYERFDNSQHNRAINRHRWQESKLLAAIAEKYSHHHQVFNGVKQLLAVRKRQAAFHPNATQFTLHLGEGLFGFWRQSIDRQQSIFCIYNISSQPQSLTLADLNLINTQQWYELLSKTVLDEELKTMQLAPYQTLWLSNRA
;
A
#
# COMPACT_ATOMS: atom_id res chain seq x y z
N MET A 1 20.70 34.83 7.49
CA MET A 1 19.83 33.69 7.16
C MET A 1 18.40 34.11 7.46
N SER A 2 17.39 33.71 6.65
CA SER A 2 16.01 33.96 7.08
C SER A 2 15.69 33.08 8.30
N ILE A 3 14.81 33.53 9.19
CA ILE A 3 14.40 32.77 10.41
C ILE A 3 13.96 31.34 10.02
N VAL A 4 13.20 31.20 8.94
CA VAL A 4 12.74 29.90 8.41
C VAL A 4 13.91 28.98 8.05
N LYS A 5 14.93 29.52 7.39
CA LYS A 5 16.12 28.73 6.98
C LYS A 5 16.93 28.28 8.20
N GLU A 6 17.02 29.09 9.22
CA GLU A 6 17.73 28.75 10.47
C GLU A 6 16.97 27.67 11.25
N GLN A 7 15.65 27.79 11.39
CA GLN A 7 14.81 26.80 12.05
C GLN A 7 14.81 25.47 11.30
N PHE A 8 14.78 25.49 9.97
CA PHE A 8 14.85 24.27 9.16
C PHE A 8 16.21 23.58 9.36
N PHE A 9 17.32 24.33 9.29
CA PHE A 9 18.65 23.79 9.55
C PHE A 9 18.74 23.12 10.92
N GLN A 10 18.33 23.83 11.99
CA GLN A 10 18.35 23.31 13.35
C GLN A 10 17.51 22.03 13.51
N ARG A 11 16.35 21.96 12.84
CA ARG A 11 15.51 20.75 12.89
C ARG A 11 16.18 19.55 12.21
N VAL A 12 16.77 19.74 11.02
CA VAL A 12 17.51 18.69 10.32
C VAL A 12 18.70 18.23 11.18
N GLU A 13 19.46 19.15 11.74
CA GLU A 13 20.59 18.86 12.63
C GLU A 13 20.17 18.06 13.87
N GLN A 14 19.03 18.41 14.48
CA GLN A 14 18.48 17.66 15.63
C GLN A 14 18.13 16.21 15.26
N HIS A 15 17.50 15.98 14.09
CA HIS A 15 17.23 14.65 13.61
C HIS A 15 18.53 13.83 13.40
N LEU A 16 19.54 14.44 12.79
CA LEU A 16 20.83 13.77 12.58
C LEU A 16 21.55 13.45 13.88
N HIS A 17 21.51 14.34 14.88
CA HIS A 17 22.02 14.03 16.20
C HIS A 17 21.32 12.83 16.86
N ALA A 18 20.00 12.70 16.68
CA ALA A 18 19.25 11.58 17.23
C ALA A 18 19.52 10.26 16.47
N ILE A 19 19.69 10.32 15.13
CA ILE A 19 19.99 9.14 14.31
C ILE A 19 21.40 8.60 14.66
N TYR A 20 22.38 9.48 14.70
CA TYR A 20 23.81 9.12 14.77
C TYR A 20 24.42 9.31 16.18
N GLN A 21 23.61 9.38 17.25
CA GLN A 21 24.10 9.63 18.62
C GLN A 21 25.17 8.62 19.07
N ASP A 22 25.08 7.38 18.60
CA ASP A 22 25.96 6.26 18.98
C ASP A 22 26.91 5.85 17.84
N VAL A 23 27.02 6.66 16.78
CA VAL A 23 27.84 6.38 15.59
C VAL A 23 28.92 7.46 15.46
N GLU A 24 30.16 7.04 15.26
CA GLU A 24 31.26 7.94 14.93
C GLU A 24 31.20 8.28 13.42
N LEU A 25 30.90 9.56 13.13
CA LEU A 25 30.76 10.04 11.77
C LEU A 25 32.10 10.55 11.22
N PRO A 26 32.37 10.34 9.91
CA PRO A 26 33.57 10.87 9.26
C PRO A 26 33.54 12.39 9.03
N ILE A 27 32.38 13.02 9.13
CA ILE A 27 32.15 14.47 8.95
C ILE A 27 31.34 15.03 10.11
N ALA A 28 31.37 16.34 10.31
CA ALA A 28 30.56 17.00 11.32
C ALA A 28 29.06 16.93 10.95
N ILE A 29 28.19 16.79 11.97
CA ILE A 29 26.73 16.77 11.74
C ILE A 29 26.24 18.06 11.07
N SER A 30 26.82 19.21 11.39
CA SER A 30 26.48 20.47 10.71
C SER A 30 26.81 20.47 9.21
N GLU A 31 27.94 19.85 8.82
CA GLU A 31 28.33 19.68 7.43
C GLU A 31 27.36 18.72 6.70
N LEU A 32 27.06 17.56 7.29
CA LEU A 32 26.06 16.63 6.78
C LEU A 32 24.69 17.30 6.64
N THR A 33 24.30 18.16 7.59
CA THR A 33 23.06 18.95 7.52
C THR A 33 23.02 19.85 6.28
N GLU A 34 24.10 20.58 6.01
CA GLU A 34 24.21 21.46 4.84
C GLU A 34 24.15 20.67 3.53
N GLU A 35 24.82 19.52 3.46
CA GLU A 35 24.80 18.65 2.30
C GLU A 35 23.39 18.10 2.01
N LEU A 36 22.69 17.58 3.02
CA LEU A 36 21.33 17.04 2.84
C LEU A 36 20.33 18.13 2.44
N ILE A 37 20.43 19.33 3.02
CA ILE A 37 19.57 20.47 2.64
C ILE A 37 19.85 20.88 1.20
N THR A 38 21.12 20.92 0.80
CA THR A 38 21.52 21.27 -0.57
C THR A 38 20.99 20.23 -1.55
N LEU A 39 21.15 18.94 -1.25
CA LEU A 39 20.66 17.84 -2.09
C LEU A 39 19.14 17.89 -2.28
N ILE A 40 18.38 18.03 -1.19
CA ILE A 40 16.91 17.97 -1.29
C ILE A 40 16.31 19.21 -1.97
N LEU A 41 16.90 20.38 -1.78
CA LEU A 41 16.43 21.60 -2.42
C LEU A 41 16.84 21.68 -3.89
N GLY A 42 18.05 21.24 -4.26
CA GLY A 42 18.61 21.49 -5.57
C GLY A 42 18.56 23.00 -5.88
N ASP A 43 18.01 23.35 -7.05
CA ASP A 43 17.80 24.75 -7.46
C ASP A 43 16.45 25.33 -6.97
N ASN A 44 15.67 24.56 -6.21
CA ASN A 44 14.34 24.99 -5.78
C ASN A 44 14.40 25.86 -4.51
N PRO A 45 13.48 26.82 -4.35
CA PRO A 45 13.42 27.63 -3.15
C PRO A 45 12.95 26.81 -1.95
N LEU A 46 13.51 27.13 -0.77
CA LEU A 46 13.00 26.63 0.50
C LEU A 46 11.54 27.03 0.69
N ARG A 47 10.69 26.07 1.01
CA ARG A 47 9.27 26.27 1.36
C ARG A 47 9.09 26.25 2.88
N ASP A 48 7.97 26.82 3.34
CA ASP A 48 7.56 26.77 4.74
C ASP A 48 6.25 25.97 4.81
N PRO A 49 6.30 24.67 5.13
CA PRO A 49 5.11 23.82 5.14
C PRO A 49 4.19 24.19 6.29
N THR A 50 2.89 24.30 6.01
CA THR A 50 1.88 24.47 7.07
C THR A 50 1.70 23.14 7.80
N PRO A 51 1.98 23.07 9.12
CA PRO A 51 1.80 21.85 9.90
C PRO A 51 0.35 21.36 9.88
N HIS A 52 0.15 20.05 10.05
CA HIS A 52 -1.17 19.42 10.19
C HIS A 52 -2.15 19.70 9.03
N THR A 53 -1.63 19.93 7.82
CA THR A 53 -2.45 20.15 6.63
C THR A 53 -2.76 18.83 5.94
N ASN A 54 -4.04 18.56 5.68
CA ASN A 54 -4.45 17.44 4.84
C ASN A 54 -4.10 17.75 3.37
N ARG A 55 -3.46 16.79 2.69
CA ARG A 55 -3.03 16.88 1.28
C ARG A 55 -3.93 16.05 0.36
N TRP A 56 -5.07 15.64 0.88
CA TRP A 56 -6.07 14.75 0.26
C TRP A 56 -7.48 15.18 0.62
N ASP A 57 -8.42 14.73 -0.18
CA ASP A 57 -9.85 14.91 0.05
C ASP A 57 -10.65 13.65 -0.38
N GLU A 58 -11.97 13.74 -0.44
CA GLU A 58 -12.85 12.64 -0.85
C GLU A 58 -12.66 12.19 -2.30
N GLN A 59 -11.95 12.96 -3.12
CA GLN A 59 -11.66 12.59 -4.50
C GLN A 59 -10.46 11.68 -4.64
N ASP A 60 -9.59 11.62 -3.61
CA ASP A 60 -8.37 10.84 -3.67
C ASP A 60 -8.66 9.34 -3.63
N VAL A 61 -8.23 8.67 -4.71
CA VAL A 61 -8.23 7.22 -4.89
C VAL A 61 -6.97 6.85 -5.66
N VAL A 62 -6.15 6.00 -5.07
CA VAL A 62 -4.88 5.58 -5.66
C VAL A 62 -5.06 4.24 -6.38
N LEU A 63 -4.89 4.21 -7.69
CA LEU A 63 -4.77 2.95 -8.44
C LEU A 63 -3.37 2.37 -8.23
N ILE A 64 -3.28 1.12 -7.84
CA ILE A 64 -2.01 0.39 -7.67
C ILE A 64 -1.81 -0.53 -8.88
N ALA A 65 -0.72 -0.36 -9.63
CA ALA A 65 -0.44 -1.13 -10.82
C ALA A 65 1.06 -1.30 -11.07
N TYR A 66 1.46 -2.39 -11.71
CA TYR A 66 2.74 -2.45 -12.40
C TYR A 66 2.67 -1.67 -13.72
N GLY A 67 3.80 -1.14 -14.16
CA GLY A 67 3.88 -0.43 -15.43
C GLY A 67 3.47 -1.29 -16.64
N ASP A 68 3.60 -2.60 -16.52
CA ASP A 68 3.23 -3.61 -17.54
C ASP A 68 1.97 -4.42 -17.18
N SER A 69 1.13 -3.92 -16.28
CA SER A 69 -0.17 -4.56 -15.98
C SER A 69 -1.08 -4.65 -17.21
N ILE A 70 -0.90 -3.73 -18.17
CA ILE A 70 -1.58 -3.74 -19.47
C ILE A 70 -0.51 -3.52 -20.54
N ILE A 71 -0.47 -4.41 -21.53
CA ILE A 71 0.52 -4.38 -22.61
C ILE A 71 -0.19 -4.40 -23.96
N ASN A 72 0.39 -3.71 -24.95
CA ASN A 72 -0.11 -3.69 -26.31
C ASN A 72 0.86 -4.44 -27.23
N HIS A 73 0.47 -5.63 -27.68
CA HIS A 73 1.21 -6.45 -28.65
C HIS A 73 0.34 -6.74 -29.88
N GLU A 74 0.94 -6.99 -31.04
CA GLU A 74 0.22 -7.56 -32.16
C GLU A 74 -0.18 -9.02 -31.85
N ASP A 75 -1.38 -9.42 -32.30
CA ASP A 75 -1.95 -10.77 -32.13
C ASP A 75 -1.22 -11.86 -32.95
N SER A 76 0.06 -11.73 -33.20
CA SER A 76 0.84 -12.77 -33.89
C SER A 76 1.49 -13.71 -32.86
N ASP A 77 1.26 -14.99 -33.02
CA ASP A 77 1.70 -16.20 -32.32
C ASP A 77 3.15 -16.24 -31.72
N LEU A 78 3.69 -15.13 -31.28
CA LEU A 78 5.06 -15.08 -30.79
C LEU A 78 5.07 -14.75 -29.30
N ALA A 79 5.43 -15.73 -28.52
CA ALA A 79 5.77 -15.63 -27.10
C ALA A 79 6.90 -14.63 -26.78
N VAL A 80 7.37 -13.85 -27.75
CA VAL A 80 8.46 -12.85 -27.66
C VAL A 80 8.18 -11.69 -28.65
N GLY A 81 6.99 -11.08 -28.59
CA GLY A 81 6.74 -9.87 -29.38
C GLY A 81 7.25 -8.62 -28.62
N THR A 82 7.98 -7.75 -29.34
CA THR A 82 8.24 -6.39 -28.84
C THR A 82 6.92 -5.65 -28.72
N PRO A 83 6.59 -4.98 -27.60
CA PRO A 83 5.38 -4.17 -27.49
C PRO A 83 5.30 -3.15 -28.64
N LEU A 84 4.09 -2.89 -29.16
CA LEU A 84 3.88 -1.85 -30.18
C LEU A 84 4.19 -0.44 -29.64
N GLU A 85 4.04 -0.28 -28.33
CA GLU A 85 4.41 0.91 -27.58
C GLU A 85 4.88 0.56 -26.16
N ALA A 86 5.54 1.50 -25.49
CA ALA A 86 5.97 1.32 -24.12
C ALA A 86 4.77 1.03 -23.19
N PRO A 87 4.82 0.01 -22.32
CA PRO A 87 3.73 -0.37 -21.41
C PRO A 87 3.19 0.80 -20.58
N LEU A 88 4.06 1.71 -20.11
CA LEU A 88 3.63 2.91 -19.39
C LEU A 88 2.68 3.80 -20.21
N LYS A 89 2.86 3.90 -21.52
CA LYS A 89 1.94 4.65 -22.40
C LYS A 89 0.59 3.94 -22.52
N THR A 90 0.60 2.61 -22.64
CA THR A 90 -0.62 1.81 -22.68
C THR A 90 -1.41 1.96 -21.37
N LEU A 91 -0.75 1.83 -20.22
CA LEU A 91 -1.37 2.03 -18.90
C LEU A 91 -1.95 3.44 -18.75
N HIS A 92 -1.18 4.47 -19.12
CA HIS A 92 -1.60 5.87 -19.07
C HIS A 92 -2.85 6.11 -19.93
N ARG A 93 -2.85 5.64 -21.18
CA ARG A 93 -4.00 5.72 -22.08
C ARG A 93 -5.21 5.02 -21.50
N PHE A 94 -5.07 3.80 -21.00
CA PHE A 94 -6.16 3.05 -20.38
C PHE A 94 -6.82 3.82 -19.24
N ILE A 95 -6.02 4.36 -18.30
CA ILE A 95 -6.54 5.17 -17.18
C ILE A 95 -7.31 6.39 -17.70
N LYS A 96 -6.76 7.09 -18.68
CA LYS A 96 -7.36 8.31 -19.22
C LYS A 96 -8.66 8.07 -19.97
N GLU A 97 -8.73 6.99 -20.76
CA GLU A 97 -9.86 6.70 -21.65
C GLU A 97 -10.94 5.85 -21.01
N GLN A 98 -10.58 4.94 -20.09
CA GLN A 98 -11.52 3.95 -19.56
C GLN A 98 -12.01 4.26 -18.14
N CYS A 99 -11.26 5.04 -17.35
CA CYS A 99 -11.61 5.27 -15.94
C CYS A 99 -12.44 6.53 -15.67
N ASP A 100 -12.87 7.29 -16.70
CA ASP A 100 -13.78 8.45 -16.61
C ASP A 100 -13.40 9.45 -15.50
N HIS A 101 -12.11 9.69 -15.30
CA HIS A 101 -11.57 10.53 -14.22
C HIS A 101 -12.00 10.10 -12.79
N GLN A 102 -12.38 8.83 -12.59
CA GLN A 102 -12.69 8.30 -11.26
C GLN A 102 -11.45 8.09 -10.40
N LEU A 103 -10.28 8.01 -11.02
CA LEU A 103 -8.99 7.87 -10.37
C LEU A 103 -8.18 9.15 -10.55
N ASN A 104 -7.59 9.67 -9.49
CA ASN A 104 -6.79 10.90 -9.53
C ASN A 104 -5.35 10.69 -9.05
N ALA A 105 -5.01 9.47 -8.62
CA ALA A 105 -3.67 9.08 -8.25
C ALA A 105 -3.32 7.69 -8.80
N LEU A 106 -2.05 7.49 -9.15
CA LEU A 106 -1.53 6.22 -9.66
C LEU A 106 -0.27 5.86 -8.88
N HIS A 107 -0.25 4.71 -8.26
CA HIS A 107 0.95 4.06 -7.76
C HIS A 107 1.49 3.12 -8.84
N ILE A 108 2.60 3.50 -9.46
CA ILE A 108 3.36 2.58 -10.32
C ILE A 108 4.35 1.85 -9.42
N LEU A 109 4.14 0.54 -9.25
CA LEU A 109 5.04 -0.35 -8.53
C LEU A 109 6.44 -0.30 -9.16
N PRO A 110 7.51 -0.71 -8.48
CA PRO A 110 8.87 -0.36 -8.86
C PRO A 110 9.13 -0.51 -10.36
N PHE A 111 9.30 0.62 -11.03
CA PHE A 111 9.49 0.72 -12.48
C PHE A 111 10.95 0.87 -12.89
N TYR A 112 11.85 0.62 -11.96
CA TYR A 112 13.30 0.70 -12.14
C TYR A 112 13.88 -0.59 -12.73
N PRO A 113 15.10 -0.60 -13.29
CA PRO A 113 15.83 -1.82 -13.58
C PRO A 113 15.99 -2.67 -12.31
N TYR A 114 15.69 -3.95 -12.40
CA TYR A 114 15.69 -4.87 -11.27
C TYR A 114 16.23 -6.25 -11.67
N SER A 115 16.61 -7.06 -10.68
CA SER A 115 17.08 -8.43 -10.90
C SER A 115 16.06 -9.49 -10.49
N SER A 116 15.24 -9.22 -9.48
CA SER A 116 14.25 -10.17 -8.96
C SER A 116 13.10 -9.46 -8.23
N ASP A 117 12.16 -10.24 -7.67
CA ASP A 117 10.98 -9.81 -6.91
C ASP A 117 10.14 -8.76 -7.64
N GLU A 118 10.09 -8.88 -8.98
CA GLU A 118 9.30 -8.01 -9.87
C GLU A 118 9.42 -6.50 -9.58
N GLY A 119 10.66 -6.05 -9.37
CA GLY A 119 11.00 -4.64 -9.17
C GLY A 119 11.57 -4.32 -7.80
N PHE A 120 11.35 -5.15 -6.76
CA PHE A 120 11.81 -4.86 -5.41
C PHE A 120 13.28 -5.24 -5.13
N ALA A 121 14.00 -5.84 -6.08
CA ALA A 121 15.45 -5.93 -6.07
C ALA A 121 16.03 -4.92 -7.06
N VAL A 122 16.07 -3.64 -6.68
CA VAL A 122 16.42 -2.52 -7.56
C VAL A 122 17.90 -2.54 -7.91
N MET A 123 18.20 -2.49 -9.22
CA MET A 123 19.58 -2.39 -9.72
C MET A 123 20.03 -0.93 -9.88
N ASN A 124 19.11 -0.05 -10.23
CA ASN A 124 19.40 1.37 -10.47
C ASN A 124 18.18 2.24 -10.22
N TYR A 125 18.26 3.13 -9.24
CA TYR A 125 17.16 4.02 -8.86
C TYR A 125 16.98 5.24 -9.78
N ALA A 126 18.00 5.59 -10.58
CA ALA A 126 17.98 6.77 -11.44
C ALA A 126 17.36 6.53 -12.81
N HIS A 127 17.11 5.28 -13.19
CA HIS A 127 16.61 4.92 -14.52
C HIS A 127 15.24 4.24 -14.44
N VAL A 128 14.43 4.46 -15.46
CA VAL A 128 13.24 3.65 -15.72
C VAL A 128 13.69 2.39 -16.46
N ASN A 129 13.06 1.24 -16.16
CA ASN A 129 13.29 0.00 -16.89
C ASN A 129 12.88 0.19 -18.36
N GLU A 130 13.82 0.01 -19.27
CA GLU A 130 13.63 0.21 -20.72
C GLU A 130 12.46 -0.64 -21.29
N ALA A 131 12.17 -1.78 -20.66
CA ALA A 131 11.03 -2.61 -21.04
C ALA A 131 9.67 -1.96 -20.71
N LEU A 132 9.63 -0.96 -19.82
CA LEU A 132 8.41 -0.26 -19.43
C LEU A 132 8.24 1.09 -20.15
N GLY A 133 9.34 1.79 -20.42
CA GLY A 133 9.36 3.12 -20.99
C GLY A 133 10.54 3.96 -20.48
N ASP A 134 10.34 5.25 -20.34
CA ASP A 134 11.37 6.19 -19.88
C ASP A 134 10.79 7.28 -18.95
N TRP A 135 11.65 8.20 -18.48
CA TRP A 135 11.23 9.30 -17.63
C TRP A 135 10.26 10.28 -18.32
N GLN A 136 10.21 10.31 -19.65
CA GLN A 136 9.24 11.17 -20.37
C GLN A 136 7.83 10.59 -20.20
N ASP A 137 7.70 9.25 -20.20
CA ASP A 137 6.44 8.57 -19.94
C ASP A 137 5.96 8.80 -18.51
N ILE A 138 6.86 8.69 -17.52
CA ILE A 138 6.58 9.00 -16.11
C ILE A 138 6.13 10.45 -15.96
N ASN A 139 6.85 11.40 -16.56
CA ASN A 139 6.49 12.82 -16.54
C ASN A 139 5.13 13.10 -17.21
N ALA A 140 4.80 12.36 -18.28
CA ALA A 140 3.50 12.50 -18.95
C ALA A 140 2.35 12.05 -18.04
N ILE A 141 2.52 10.93 -17.34
CA ILE A 141 1.56 10.44 -16.34
C ILE A 141 1.40 11.44 -15.19
N ALA A 142 2.51 11.95 -14.66
CA ALA A 142 2.52 12.89 -13.53
C ALA A 142 1.80 14.22 -13.79
N LYS A 143 1.57 14.58 -15.08
CA LYS A 143 0.77 15.76 -15.46
C LYS A 143 -0.74 15.54 -15.34
N ASP A 144 -1.18 14.31 -15.48
CA ASP A 144 -2.60 13.96 -15.50
C ASP A 144 -3.10 13.45 -14.14
N VAL A 145 -2.23 12.79 -13.34
CA VAL A 145 -2.58 12.21 -12.04
C VAL A 145 -1.47 12.44 -11.00
N LYS A 146 -1.82 12.40 -9.70
CA LYS A 146 -0.84 12.37 -8.62
C LYS A 146 -0.06 11.05 -8.69
N LEU A 147 1.24 11.11 -8.96
CA LEU A 147 2.05 9.92 -9.14
C LEU A 147 2.70 9.49 -7.84
N MET A 148 2.55 8.20 -7.51
CA MET A 148 3.18 7.51 -6.39
C MET A 148 4.25 6.56 -6.90
N ALA A 149 5.41 6.57 -6.26
CA ALA A 149 6.50 5.65 -6.53
C ALA A 149 7.01 4.99 -5.23
N ASP A 150 7.54 3.78 -5.37
CA ASP A 150 8.23 3.10 -4.30
C ASP A 150 9.64 3.69 -4.09
N LEU A 151 9.98 3.94 -2.85
CA LEU A 151 11.34 4.13 -2.40
C LEU A 151 11.76 2.84 -1.67
N VAL A 152 12.40 1.92 -2.40
CA VAL A 152 12.92 0.65 -1.84
C VAL A 152 14.16 1.00 -1.03
N ILE A 153 13.96 1.48 0.18
CA ILE A 153 14.98 2.14 0.99
C ILE A 153 15.80 1.17 1.84
N ASN A 154 15.25 -0.02 2.15
CA ASN A 154 15.93 -0.97 3.03
C ASN A 154 17.05 -1.76 2.35
N HIS A 155 16.92 -2.05 1.05
CA HIS A 155 17.81 -2.95 0.31
C HIS A 155 17.88 -2.61 -1.17
N CYS A 156 18.86 -3.16 -1.87
CA CYS A 156 18.89 -3.18 -3.33
C CYS A 156 19.35 -4.54 -3.87
N SER A 157 19.37 -4.68 -5.20
CA SER A 157 19.83 -5.89 -5.87
C SER A 157 21.30 -6.18 -5.60
N SER A 158 21.62 -7.46 -5.39
CA SER A 158 22.99 -7.96 -5.40
C SER A 158 23.69 -7.80 -6.77
N ARG A 159 22.96 -7.35 -7.79
CA ARG A 159 23.48 -7.02 -9.13
C ARG A 159 23.50 -5.51 -9.41
N SER A 160 23.29 -4.68 -8.37
CA SER A 160 23.43 -3.24 -8.49
C SER A 160 24.91 -2.84 -8.63
N ILE A 161 25.15 -1.69 -9.28
CA ILE A 161 26.53 -1.17 -9.38
C ILE A 161 27.11 -0.87 -8.00
N TRP A 162 26.30 -0.50 -7.02
CA TRP A 162 26.76 -0.27 -5.66
C TRP A 162 27.25 -1.55 -5.00
N PHE A 163 26.57 -2.69 -5.25
CA PHE A 163 27.02 -3.97 -4.71
C PHE A 163 28.25 -4.53 -5.45
N GLU A 164 28.36 -4.31 -6.76
CA GLU A 164 29.58 -4.63 -7.51
C GLU A 164 30.79 -3.83 -6.98
N ASN A 165 30.58 -2.55 -6.69
CA ASN A 165 31.58 -1.69 -6.08
C ASN A 165 31.94 -2.11 -4.65
N PHE A 166 30.97 -2.61 -3.86
CA PHE A 166 31.23 -3.23 -2.56
C PHE A 166 32.13 -4.46 -2.67
N LEU A 167 31.90 -5.33 -3.64
CA LEU A 167 32.71 -6.51 -3.88
C LEU A 167 34.14 -6.16 -4.31
N THR A 168 34.32 -5.06 -5.02
CA THR A 168 35.61 -4.59 -5.56
C THR A 168 36.28 -3.53 -4.71
N ASP A 169 35.68 -3.16 -3.56
CA ASP A 169 36.22 -2.17 -2.61
C ASP A 169 36.35 -0.75 -3.24
N THR A 170 35.39 -0.37 -4.10
CA THR A 170 35.37 0.87 -4.86
C THR A 170 34.20 1.78 -4.46
N HIS A 171 34.35 3.11 -4.61
CA HIS A 171 33.28 4.08 -4.40
C HIS A 171 32.55 4.43 -5.72
N PRO A 172 31.25 4.81 -5.64
CA PRO A 172 30.34 4.69 -4.51
C PRO A 172 29.89 3.25 -4.30
N GLY A 173 29.54 2.86 -3.05
CA GLY A 173 29.00 1.54 -2.75
C GLY A 173 29.86 0.69 -1.79
N LYS A 174 31.17 0.96 -1.74
CA LYS A 174 32.15 0.21 -0.94
C LYS A 174 31.66 -0.13 0.49
N ASP A 175 31.05 0.83 1.17
CA ASP A 175 30.64 0.71 2.57
C ASP A 175 29.11 0.91 2.74
N TYR A 176 28.30 0.62 1.70
CA TYR A 176 26.86 0.87 1.73
C TYR A 176 26.05 -0.27 2.35
N PHE A 177 26.63 -1.46 2.52
CA PHE A 177 25.88 -2.66 2.87
C PHE A 177 26.21 -3.15 4.29
N LYS A 178 25.15 -3.50 5.02
CA LYS A 178 25.29 -4.05 6.37
C LYS A 178 25.93 -5.43 6.32
N THR A 179 26.94 -5.64 7.16
CA THR A 179 27.62 -6.91 7.36
C THR A 179 27.56 -7.33 8.82
N ALA A 180 27.72 -8.63 9.07
CA ALA A 180 27.84 -9.19 10.42
C ALA A 180 28.85 -10.34 10.43
N CYS A 181 29.36 -10.67 11.62
CA CYS A 181 30.18 -11.84 11.81
C CYS A 181 29.31 -13.09 12.03
N LEU A 182 29.76 -14.27 11.59
CA LEU A 182 29.06 -15.54 11.85
C LEU A 182 28.94 -15.87 13.35
N THR A 183 29.76 -15.22 14.17
CA THR A 183 29.77 -15.38 15.63
C THR A 183 28.83 -14.43 16.36
N ASP A 184 28.21 -13.45 15.65
CA ASP A 184 27.29 -12.50 16.24
C ASP A 184 25.99 -13.20 16.63
N ASP A 185 25.42 -12.78 17.76
CA ASP A 185 24.11 -13.28 18.19
C ASP A 185 23.00 -12.54 17.44
N LEU A 186 22.41 -13.23 16.47
CA LEU A 186 21.31 -12.73 15.63
C LEU A 186 19.96 -13.37 16.01
N SER A 187 19.89 -14.06 17.15
CA SER A 187 18.70 -14.81 17.58
C SER A 187 17.46 -13.94 17.82
N GLN A 188 17.66 -12.65 18.15
CA GLN A 188 16.56 -11.70 18.38
C GLN A 188 16.04 -11.05 17.10
N VAL A 189 16.77 -11.18 15.98
CA VAL A 189 16.40 -10.48 14.73
C VAL A 189 15.09 -11.03 14.16
N VAL A 190 14.12 -10.14 13.93
CA VAL A 190 12.85 -10.49 13.33
C VAL A 190 13.03 -10.82 11.85
N ARG A 191 12.53 -11.98 11.44
CA ARG A 191 12.72 -12.52 10.09
C ARG A 191 11.41 -12.70 9.37
N PRO A 192 11.13 -11.96 8.28
CA PRO A 192 9.91 -12.09 7.49
C PRO A 192 9.98 -13.25 6.47
N ARG A 193 11.13 -13.91 6.33
CA ARG A 193 11.38 -14.97 5.34
C ARG A 193 12.02 -16.20 5.98
N THR A 194 12.04 -17.30 5.24
CA THR A 194 12.66 -18.59 5.65
C THR A 194 14.12 -18.71 5.23
N SER A 195 14.59 -17.86 4.30
CA SER A 195 15.99 -17.85 3.82
C SER A 195 16.97 -17.45 4.93
N PRO A 196 18.25 -17.88 4.90
CA PRO A 196 19.26 -17.40 5.84
C PRO A 196 19.42 -15.87 5.81
N LEU A 197 19.63 -15.25 6.98
CA LEU A 197 19.78 -13.80 7.11
C LEU A 197 21.07 -13.29 6.47
N LEU A 198 22.16 -14.04 6.67
CA LEU A 198 23.47 -13.68 6.14
C LEU A 198 23.77 -14.46 4.88
N ASN A 199 24.30 -13.77 3.88
CA ASN A 199 24.86 -14.37 2.66
C ASN A 199 26.35 -14.10 2.59
N THR A 200 27.16 -15.18 2.39
CA THR A 200 28.59 -15.07 2.30
C THR A 200 29.00 -14.68 0.89
N VAL A 201 29.81 -13.63 0.78
CA VAL A 201 30.33 -13.11 -0.50
C VAL A 201 31.84 -12.92 -0.43
N THR A 202 32.48 -13.06 -1.58
CA THR A 202 33.92 -12.82 -1.72
C THR A 202 34.15 -11.40 -2.23
N THR A 203 34.91 -10.61 -1.45
CA THR A 203 35.31 -9.25 -1.84
C THR A 203 36.82 -9.22 -2.11
N THR A 204 37.32 -8.12 -2.68
CA THR A 204 38.79 -7.93 -2.85
C THR A 204 39.54 -7.86 -1.53
N SER A 205 38.87 -7.51 -0.43
CA SER A 205 39.46 -7.47 0.92
C SER A 205 39.23 -8.74 1.73
N GLY A 206 38.62 -9.79 1.16
CA GLY A 206 38.36 -11.07 1.79
C GLY A 206 36.87 -11.45 1.81
N GLU A 207 36.55 -12.48 2.58
CA GLU A 207 35.17 -12.95 2.75
C GLU A 207 34.39 -12.03 3.69
N LYS A 208 33.18 -11.65 3.29
CA LYS A 208 32.23 -10.88 4.11
C LYS A 208 30.87 -11.57 4.15
N HIS A 209 30.11 -11.38 5.23
CA HIS A 209 28.75 -11.90 5.39
C HIS A 209 27.78 -10.74 5.38
N VAL A 210 27.09 -10.57 4.24
CA VAL A 210 26.17 -9.46 4.02
C VAL A 210 24.78 -9.79 4.54
N TRP A 211 24.10 -8.77 5.05
CA TRP A 211 22.76 -8.88 5.62
C TRP A 211 21.70 -8.89 4.51
N CYS A 212 20.77 -9.84 4.57
CA CYS A 212 19.70 -10.06 3.59
C CYS A 212 18.39 -10.35 4.31
N THR A 213 17.65 -9.32 4.68
CA THR A 213 16.38 -9.47 5.42
C THR A 213 15.36 -10.29 4.63
N PHE A 214 15.28 -10.10 3.31
CA PHE A 214 14.24 -10.71 2.45
C PHE A 214 14.78 -11.88 1.62
N SER A 215 15.75 -11.64 0.76
CA SER A 215 16.37 -12.69 -0.07
C SER A 215 17.86 -12.40 -0.31
N HIS A 216 18.62 -13.39 -0.75
CA HIS A 216 20.05 -13.20 -1.03
C HIS A 216 20.33 -12.27 -2.23
N ASP A 217 19.32 -11.99 -3.06
CA ASP A 217 19.40 -10.97 -4.13
C ASP A 217 19.00 -9.56 -3.64
N GLN A 218 18.48 -9.43 -2.43
CA GLN A 218 18.09 -8.15 -1.81
C GLN A 218 19.03 -7.90 -0.63
N VAL A 219 20.11 -7.15 -0.89
CA VAL A 219 21.15 -6.87 0.11
C VAL A 219 20.83 -5.59 0.86
N ASP A 220 20.79 -5.66 2.19
CA ASP A 220 20.36 -4.57 3.05
C ASP A 220 21.42 -3.49 3.17
N PHE A 221 20.99 -2.25 3.08
CA PHE A 221 21.82 -1.07 3.31
C PHE A 221 22.21 -0.90 4.78
N ASP A 222 23.36 -0.24 4.98
CA ASP A 222 23.84 0.18 6.29
C ASP A 222 23.63 1.68 6.49
N PHE A 223 22.54 2.06 7.13
CA PHE A 223 22.22 3.46 7.43
C PHE A 223 23.07 4.09 8.54
N GLU A 224 23.96 3.32 9.19
CA GLU A 224 25.02 3.89 10.03
C GLU A 224 26.01 4.70 9.17
N ASN A 225 26.12 4.37 7.87
CA ASN A 225 26.88 5.15 6.91
C ASN A 225 26.05 6.31 6.35
N PRO A 226 26.41 7.60 6.62
CA PRO A 226 25.64 8.75 6.16
C PRO A 226 25.63 8.91 4.64
N GLU A 227 26.57 8.31 3.91
CA GLU A 227 26.57 8.34 2.43
C GLU A 227 25.34 7.62 1.86
N VAL A 228 24.85 6.54 2.52
CA VAL A 228 23.61 5.88 2.12
C VAL A 228 22.41 6.82 2.25
N LEU A 229 22.32 7.56 3.34
CA LEU A 229 21.26 8.56 3.54
C LEU A 229 21.33 9.67 2.46
N LYS A 230 22.53 10.15 2.13
CA LYS A 230 22.75 11.17 1.07
C LYS A 230 22.29 10.67 -0.29
N GLU A 231 22.61 9.42 -0.65
CA GLU A 231 22.14 8.80 -1.90
C GLU A 231 20.61 8.80 -1.98
N PHE A 232 19.93 8.37 -0.91
CA PHE A 232 18.46 8.35 -0.90
C PHE A 232 17.84 9.75 -0.94
N VAL A 233 18.43 10.74 -0.31
CA VAL A 233 17.96 12.15 -0.43
C VAL A 233 18.13 12.66 -1.87
N GLY A 234 19.22 12.31 -2.54
CA GLY A 234 19.45 12.61 -3.96
C GLY A 234 18.43 11.92 -4.88
N ILE A 235 18.12 10.64 -4.62
CA ILE A 235 17.08 9.88 -5.34
C ILE A 235 15.71 10.53 -5.16
N ILE A 236 15.35 10.92 -3.94
CA ILE A 236 14.09 11.60 -3.65
C ILE A 236 14.03 12.92 -4.45
N ARG A 237 15.10 13.71 -4.47
CA ARG A 237 15.15 14.95 -5.28
C ARG A 237 14.91 14.66 -6.75
N HIS A 238 15.60 13.66 -7.31
CA HIS A 238 15.42 13.24 -8.69
C HIS A 238 13.96 12.87 -9.00
N TYR A 239 13.29 12.15 -8.09
CA TYR A 239 11.88 11.76 -8.26
C TYR A 239 10.94 12.97 -8.17
N LEU A 240 11.20 13.90 -7.25
CA LEU A 240 10.45 15.16 -7.16
C LEU A 240 10.54 15.98 -8.45
N ASP A 241 11.72 16.03 -9.07
CA ASP A 241 11.96 16.74 -10.34
C ASP A 241 11.21 16.08 -11.51
N ASN A 242 10.96 14.77 -11.41
CA ASN A 242 10.17 14.00 -12.37
C ASN A 242 8.67 13.92 -12.03
N GLY A 243 8.16 14.75 -11.12
CA GLY A 243 6.74 14.92 -10.86
C GLY A 243 6.14 13.92 -9.87
N ILE A 244 6.94 13.08 -9.23
CA ILE A 244 6.46 12.18 -8.18
C ILE A 244 6.08 13.00 -6.94
N ARG A 245 4.91 12.74 -6.37
CA ARG A 245 4.36 13.47 -5.22
C ARG A 245 3.93 12.58 -4.07
N LEU A 246 3.86 11.28 -4.27
CA LEU A 246 3.58 10.30 -3.22
C LEU A 246 4.75 9.30 -3.17
N PHE A 247 5.31 9.08 -2.00
CA PHE A 247 6.41 8.14 -1.78
C PHE A 247 5.96 7.01 -0.86
N ARG A 248 6.02 5.78 -1.34
CA ARG A 248 5.87 4.60 -0.51
C ARG A 248 7.24 4.15 -0.02
N LEU A 249 7.49 4.28 1.28
CA LEU A 249 8.72 3.76 1.90
C LEU A 249 8.55 2.25 2.10
N ASP A 250 9.13 1.50 1.18
CA ASP A 250 9.05 0.04 1.16
C ASP A 250 9.90 -0.57 2.28
N ALA A 251 9.30 -1.52 3.03
CA ALA A 251 9.96 -2.28 4.09
C ALA A 251 10.71 -1.42 5.13
N VAL A 252 10.27 -0.18 5.35
CA VAL A 252 10.99 0.82 6.16
C VAL A 252 11.22 0.39 7.61
N ALA A 253 10.39 -0.50 8.14
CA ALA A 253 10.51 -1.00 9.50
C ALA A 253 11.88 -1.66 9.79
N PHE A 254 12.55 -2.18 8.77
CA PHE A 254 13.83 -2.90 8.88
C PHE A 254 15.06 -2.02 8.64
N LEU A 255 14.90 -0.70 8.51
CA LEU A 255 15.95 0.21 8.02
C LEU A 255 17.21 0.20 8.89
N TRP A 256 17.09 0.32 10.20
CA TRP A 256 18.22 0.36 11.12
C TRP A 256 18.51 -1.04 11.70
N LYS A 257 19.78 -1.45 11.68
CA LYS A 257 20.23 -2.76 12.19
C LYS A 257 21.23 -2.56 13.32
N GLN A 258 20.89 -3.05 14.49
CA GLN A 258 21.74 -3.02 15.66
C GLN A 258 21.81 -4.42 16.30
N LEU A 259 23.02 -4.94 16.50
CA LEU A 259 23.20 -6.25 17.14
C LEU A 259 22.54 -6.31 18.52
N ASN A 260 22.08 -7.49 18.91
CA ASN A 260 21.34 -7.74 20.15
C ASN A 260 20.00 -7.02 20.26
N THR A 261 19.38 -6.66 19.13
CA THR A 261 18.03 -6.11 19.05
C THR A 261 17.18 -6.89 18.05
N SER A 262 15.89 -6.56 17.99
CA SER A 262 14.98 -7.13 17.00
C SER A 262 15.27 -6.68 15.56
N CYS A 263 16.05 -5.62 15.36
CA CYS A 263 16.34 -4.98 14.08
C CYS A 263 15.06 -4.59 13.29
N ILE A 264 13.99 -4.27 14.01
CA ILE A 264 12.73 -3.78 13.43
C ILE A 264 12.17 -2.67 14.33
N ASN A 265 11.62 -1.62 13.73
CA ASN A 265 11.02 -0.47 14.41
C ASN A 265 11.96 0.21 15.44
N LEU A 266 13.25 0.23 15.17
CA LEU A 266 14.22 0.87 16.08
C LEU A 266 14.03 2.40 16.09
N PRO A 267 14.40 3.09 17.19
CA PRO A 267 14.24 4.54 17.29
C PRO A 267 14.88 5.31 16.14
N GLN A 268 16.03 4.85 15.66
CA GLN A 268 16.73 5.46 14.52
C GLN A 268 15.92 5.32 13.21
N THR A 269 15.21 4.20 13.00
CA THR A 269 14.30 4.03 11.87
C THR A 269 13.22 5.11 11.87
N HIS A 270 12.55 5.30 12.98
CA HIS A 270 11.54 6.36 13.16
C HIS A 270 12.13 7.74 12.91
N GLU A 271 13.33 7.98 13.42
CA GLU A 271 13.97 9.29 13.28
C GLU A 271 14.39 9.58 11.82
N VAL A 272 14.81 8.56 11.05
CA VAL A 272 15.05 8.69 9.60
C VAL A 272 13.75 9.08 8.88
N VAL A 273 12.62 8.46 9.21
CA VAL A 273 11.32 8.83 8.61
C VAL A 273 10.96 10.30 8.91
N ARG A 274 11.18 10.76 10.15
CA ARG A 274 10.98 12.17 10.56
C ARG A 274 11.90 13.13 9.79
N LEU A 275 13.16 12.75 9.64
CA LEU A 275 14.14 13.51 8.86
C LEU A 275 13.71 13.64 7.39
N LEU A 276 13.37 12.51 6.75
CA LEU A 276 12.91 12.51 5.36
C LEU A 276 11.66 13.37 5.18
N ARG A 277 10.69 13.25 6.09
CA ARG A 277 9.51 14.12 6.08
C ARG A 277 9.90 15.59 6.17
N THR A 278 10.76 15.96 7.12
CA THR A 278 11.22 17.33 7.30
C THR A 278 11.88 17.87 6.04
N LEU A 279 12.80 17.11 5.43
CA LEU A 279 13.49 17.50 4.20
C LEU A 279 12.50 17.68 3.03
N ILE A 280 11.65 16.71 2.81
CA ILE A 280 10.72 16.67 1.67
C ILE A 280 9.67 17.78 1.77
N GLU A 281 9.05 17.98 2.94
CA GLU A 281 8.00 19.01 3.11
C GLU A 281 8.54 20.43 2.86
N HIS A 282 9.81 20.70 3.20
CA HIS A 282 10.42 22.00 2.95
C HIS A 282 10.88 22.17 1.50
N ALA A 283 11.09 21.09 0.75
CA ALA A 283 11.37 21.13 -0.68
C ALA A 283 10.07 21.22 -1.50
N GLU A 284 9.06 20.40 -1.15
CA GLU A 284 7.77 20.31 -1.87
C GLU A 284 6.63 19.98 -0.88
N PRO A 285 5.91 20.98 -0.38
CA PRO A 285 4.88 20.80 0.64
C PRO A 285 3.68 19.92 0.26
N SER A 286 3.48 19.68 -1.04
CA SER A 286 2.36 18.84 -1.52
C SER A 286 2.63 17.34 -1.41
N VAL A 287 3.83 16.94 -1.08
CA VAL A 287 4.24 15.53 -1.03
C VAL A 287 3.62 14.78 0.13
N VAL A 288 3.28 13.53 -0.11
CA VAL A 288 2.79 12.57 0.88
C VAL A 288 3.78 11.41 1.00
N ILE A 289 4.21 11.12 2.21
CA ILE A 289 5.02 9.94 2.55
C ILE A 289 4.11 8.90 3.16
N ILE A 290 4.18 7.68 2.63
CA ILE A 290 3.38 6.54 3.08
C ILE A 290 4.35 5.44 3.51
N THR A 291 4.23 4.95 4.75
CA THR A 291 5.05 3.83 5.22
C THR A 291 4.38 2.50 4.92
N GLU A 292 5.17 1.58 4.40
CA GLU A 292 4.78 0.19 4.20
C GLU A 292 5.44 -0.67 5.28
N THR A 293 4.60 -1.18 6.18
CA THR A 293 5.03 -1.99 7.33
C THR A 293 4.02 -3.10 7.60
N ASN A 294 4.33 -4.32 7.15
CA ASN A 294 3.49 -5.51 7.39
C ASN A 294 3.79 -6.12 8.77
N ILE A 295 3.37 -5.42 9.82
CA ILE A 295 3.66 -5.70 11.23
C ILE A 295 2.37 -5.63 12.05
N PRO A 296 2.38 -6.04 13.33
CA PRO A 296 1.21 -5.90 14.20
C PRO A 296 0.67 -4.47 14.24
N ASN A 297 -0.65 -4.34 14.32
CA ASN A 297 -1.36 -3.06 14.16
C ASN A 297 -0.85 -1.96 15.09
N GLN A 298 -0.56 -2.28 16.35
CA GLN A 298 -0.09 -1.31 17.34
C GLN A 298 1.30 -0.75 16.96
N GLU A 299 2.19 -1.59 16.44
CA GLU A 299 3.51 -1.16 15.97
C GLU A 299 3.37 -0.30 14.70
N ASN A 300 2.48 -0.67 13.78
CA ASN A 300 2.21 0.09 12.56
C ASN A 300 1.71 1.52 12.87
N LEU A 301 0.83 1.68 13.87
CA LEU A 301 0.33 2.99 14.31
C LEU A 301 1.44 3.92 14.80
N SER A 302 2.56 3.39 15.30
CA SER A 302 3.69 4.20 15.78
C SER A 302 4.32 5.06 14.68
N TYR A 303 4.18 4.66 13.40
CA TYR A 303 4.70 5.43 12.25
C TYR A 303 3.93 6.72 11.94
N PHE A 304 2.84 7.01 12.61
CA PHE A 304 2.29 8.36 12.63
C PHE A 304 3.13 9.32 13.48
N GLY A 305 3.89 8.78 14.47
CA GLY A 305 4.56 9.60 15.46
C GLY A 305 3.56 10.52 16.16
N ASN A 306 3.93 11.80 16.30
CA ASN A 306 3.02 12.87 16.71
C ASN A 306 2.61 13.72 15.48
N ALA A 307 2.12 13.08 14.44
CA ALA A 307 1.86 13.64 13.11
C ALA A 307 3.12 14.26 12.47
N ASN A 308 4.29 13.70 12.75
CA ASN A 308 5.59 14.18 12.31
C ASN A 308 6.46 13.08 11.65
N GLU A 309 5.92 11.87 11.46
CA GLU A 309 6.55 10.78 10.71
C GLU A 309 5.84 10.58 9.36
N ALA A 310 5.23 9.42 9.11
CA ALA A 310 4.47 9.23 7.88
C ALA A 310 3.24 10.15 7.81
N HIS A 311 2.89 10.58 6.60
CA HIS A 311 1.61 11.22 6.32
C HIS A 311 0.49 10.18 6.26
N ALA A 312 0.79 9.00 5.72
CA ALA A 312 -0.15 7.90 5.73
C ALA A 312 0.57 6.59 6.09
N ILE A 313 -0.18 5.65 6.66
CA ILE A 313 0.27 4.30 6.94
C ILE A 313 -0.63 3.29 6.24
N TYR A 314 -0.06 2.23 5.72
CA TYR A 314 -0.81 1.12 5.13
C TYR A 314 -1.63 0.39 6.19
N ASN A 315 -2.90 0.16 5.90
CA ASN A 315 -3.84 -0.49 6.82
C ASN A 315 -3.87 -2.00 6.59
N PHE A 316 -2.78 -2.68 6.92
CA PHE A 316 -2.56 -4.10 6.64
C PHE A 316 -3.52 -5.05 7.36
N ALA A 317 -4.18 -4.63 8.45
CA ALA A 317 -5.18 -5.46 9.12
C ALA A 317 -6.50 -5.56 8.34
N LEU A 318 -6.81 -4.56 7.50
CA LEU A 318 -8.08 -4.51 6.78
C LEU A 318 -8.27 -5.67 5.78
N PRO A 319 -7.31 -6.03 4.90
CA PRO A 319 -7.51 -7.09 3.91
C PRO A 319 -7.91 -8.44 4.54
N PRO A 320 -7.17 -9.01 5.50
CA PRO A 320 -7.53 -10.30 6.08
C PRO A 320 -8.78 -10.24 6.96
N LEU A 321 -9.03 -9.13 7.68
CA LEU A 321 -10.25 -8.98 8.51
C LEU A 321 -11.49 -8.87 7.64
N LEU A 322 -11.44 -8.11 6.55
CA LEU A 322 -12.57 -7.98 5.64
C LEU A 322 -12.83 -9.28 4.89
N LEU A 323 -11.78 -9.98 4.44
CA LEU A 323 -11.92 -11.30 3.84
C LEU A 323 -12.58 -12.27 4.82
N HIS A 324 -12.10 -12.36 6.07
CA HIS A 324 -12.71 -13.17 7.11
C HIS A 324 -14.20 -12.83 7.31
N THR A 325 -14.52 -11.56 7.44
CA THR A 325 -15.89 -11.07 7.64
C THR A 325 -16.84 -11.54 6.54
N LEU A 326 -16.42 -11.42 5.27
CA LEU A 326 -17.26 -11.78 4.12
C LEU A 326 -17.34 -13.29 3.86
N LEU A 327 -16.34 -14.06 4.29
CA LEU A 327 -16.34 -15.51 4.17
C LEU A 327 -17.12 -16.19 5.31
N SER A 328 -17.12 -15.61 6.51
CA SER A 328 -17.80 -16.15 7.69
C SER A 328 -19.21 -15.58 7.91
N GLY A 329 -19.48 -14.36 7.46
CA GLY A 329 -20.68 -13.60 7.83
C GLY A 329 -20.61 -12.98 9.23
N ASP A 330 -19.43 -13.00 9.87
CA ASP A 330 -19.18 -12.44 11.19
C ASP A 330 -18.26 -11.20 11.12
N SER A 331 -18.76 -10.07 11.56
CA SER A 331 -18.02 -8.80 11.60
C SER A 331 -17.41 -8.46 12.96
N THR A 332 -17.43 -9.37 13.92
CA THR A 332 -17.01 -9.12 15.30
C THR A 332 -15.56 -8.65 15.37
N ALA A 333 -14.63 -9.36 14.74
CA ALA A 333 -13.22 -9.00 14.71
C ALA A 333 -12.97 -7.68 13.97
N LEU A 334 -13.62 -7.48 12.82
CA LEU A 334 -13.53 -6.24 12.05
C LEU A 334 -14.05 -5.03 12.86
N LYS A 335 -15.18 -5.17 13.54
CA LYS A 335 -15.73 -4.11 14.42
C LYS A 335 -14.80 -3.80 15.59
N HIS A 336 -14.28 -4.81 16.27
CA HIS A 336 -13.36 -4.62 17.40
C HIS A 336 -12.09 -3.90 16.94
N TRP A 337 -11.51 -4.31 15.81
CA TRP A 337 -10.36 -3.63 15.24
C TRP A 337 -10.69 -2.17 14.89
N MET A 338 -11.80 -1.90 14.19
CA MET A 338 -12.20 -0.52 13.86
C MET A 338 -12.36 0.36 15.10
N MET A 339 -12.97 -0.16 16.17
CA MET A 339 -13.13 0.58 17.44
C MET A 339 -11.80 0.81 18.18
N SER A 340 -10.78 -0.01 17.93
CA SER A 340 -9.45 0.15 18.53
C SER A 340 -8.57 1.15 17.77
N MET A 341 -8.96 1.53 16.55
CA MET A 341 -8.19 2.47 15.73
C MET A 341 -8.40 3.91 16.19
N PRO A 342 -7.34 4.66 16.50
CA PRO A 342 -7.47 6.08 16.79
C PRO A 342 -7.88 6.83 15.52
N PRO A 343 -8.72 7.87 15.62
CA PRO A 343 -8.97 8.77 14.49
C PRO A 343 -7.66 9.38 13.98
N ALA A 344 -7.48 9.42 12.67
CA ALA A 344 -6.30 10.03 12.08
C ALA A 344 -6.30 11.55 12.36
N GLN A 345 -5.15 12.07 12.82
CA GLN A 345 -4.97 13.50 13.06
C GLN A 345 -4.90 14.26 11.73
N ASN A 346 -5.21 15.56 11.74
CA ASN A 346 -4.97 16.41 10.57
C ASN A 346 -3.52 16.32 10.11
N GLY A 347 -3.32 16.14 8.82
CA GLY A 347 -2.00 15.90 8.22
C GLY A 347 -1.54 14.44 8.27
N THR A 348 -2.40 13.53 8.78
CA THR A 348 -2.20 12.08 8.72
C THR A 348 -3.44 11.37 8.20
N ALA A 349 -3.29 10.20 7.59
CA ALA A 349 -4.40 9.37 7.11
C ALA A 349 -4.03 7.87 7.12
N TYR A 350 -5.05 7.03 7.16
CA TYR A 350 -4.89 5.61 6.83
C TYR A 350 -4.87 5.44 5.32
N PHE A 351 -4.08 4.50 4.83
CA PHE A 351 -4.11 4.05 3.44
C PHE A 351 -4.80 2.68 3.39
N ASN A 352 -6.06 2.67 2.97
CA ASN A 352 -6.90 1.49 2.99
C ASN A 352 -6.78 0.73 1.67
N PHE A 353 -6.50 -0.55 1.73
CA PHE A 353 -6.51 -1.46 0.59
C PHE A 353 -7.06 -2.83 1.01
N ILE A 354 -7.53 -3.61 0.07
CA ILE A 354 -8.02 -4.98 0.30
C ILE A 354 -7.35 -6.02 -0.61
N ALA A 355 -6.60 -5.56 -1.60
CA ALA A 355 -5.71 -6.32 -2.45
C ALA A 355 -4.58 -5.43 -2.97
N SER A 356 -3.44 -6.02 -3.25
CA SER A 356 -2.29 -5.38 -3.88
C SER A 356 -1.49 -6.41 -4.68
N HIS A 357 -0.31 -6.04 -5.14
CA HIS A 357 0.67 -6.94 -5.77
C HIS A 357 1.25 -7.99 -4.80
N ASP A 358 1.14 -7.74 -3.49
CA ASP A 358 1.46 -8.71 -2.44
C ASP A 358 0.29 -9.67 -2.22
N GLY A 359 0.50 -10.71 -1.45
CA GLY A 359 -0.58 -11.50 -0.90
C GLY A 359 -1.23 -10.83 0.32
N ILE A 360 -2.30 -11.42 0.81
CA ILE A 360 -2.99 -10.96 2.01
C ILE A 360 -2.18 -11.39 3.23
N GLY A 361 -1.57 -10.43 3.92
CA GLY A 361 -0.73 -10.67 5.09
C GLY A 361 -1.52 -11.14 6.31
N LEU A 362 -1.01 -12.12 7.04
CA LEU A 362 -1.66 -12.66 8.24
C LEU A 362 -1.06 -12.13 9.55
N ARG A 363 0.12 -11.54 9.50
CA ARG A 363 0.77 -10.99 10.68
C ARG A 363 0.01 -9.82 11.34
N PRO A 364 -0.62 -8.91 10.58
CA PRO A 364 -1.39 -7.80 11.16
C PRO A 364 -2.62 -8.21 11.96
N ILE A 365 -3.10 -9.42 11.79
CA ILE A 365 -4.27 -9.95 12.52
C ILE A 365 -3.90 -10.87 13.69
N GLU A 366 -2.61 -10.97 14.02
CA GLU A 366 -2.17 -11.69 15.23
C GLU A 366 -2.83 -11.07 16.47
N GLY A 367 -3.53 -11.91 17.25
CA GLY A 367 -4.31 -11.48 18.40
C GLY A 367 -5.70 -10.89 18.09
N LEU A 368 -6.04 -10.67 16.83
CA LEU A 368 -7.37 -10.21 16.39
C LEU A 368 -8.28 -11.38 15.97
N LEU A 369 -7.72 -12.38 15.30
CA LEU A 369 -8.42 -13.62 14.97
C LEU A 369 -7.89 -14.79 15.79
N GLN A 370 -8.79 -15.74 16.08
CA GLN A 370 -8.40 -17.00 16.73
C GLN A 370 -7.63 -17.90 15.74
N PRO A 371 -6.75 -18.79 16.22
CA PRO A 371 -6.02 -19.72 15.35
C PRO A 371 -6.92 -20.56 14.42
N SER A 372 -8.12 -20.94 14.87
CA SER A 372 -9.09 -21.66 14.06
C SER A 372 -9.66 -20.82 12.91
N GLU A 373 -9.85 -19.52 13.12
CA GLU A 373 -10.33 -18.58 12.09
C GLU A 373 -9.25 -18.37 11.02
N VAL A 374 -7.99 -18.22 11.44
CA VAL A 374 -6.84 -18.15 10.53
C VAL A 374 -6.72 -19.44 9.72
N ALA A 375 -6.86 -20.61 10.37
CA ALA A 375 -6.84 -21.90 9.67
C ALA A 375 -7.98 -22.02 8.64
N SER A 376 -9.16 -21.49 8.95
CA SER A 376 -10.29 -21.44 8.01
C SER A 376 -10.00 -20.54 6.81
N LEU A 377 -9.39 -19.38 7.02
CA LEU A 377 -8.93 -18.51 5.92
C LEU A 377 -7.94 -19.21 5.00
N VAL A 378 -6.92 -19.87 5.57
CA VAL A 378 -5.93 -20.65 4.84
C VAL A 378 -6.58 -21.76 4.02
N SER A 379 -7.46 -22.55 4.66
CA SER A 379 -8.16 -23.65 4.00
C SER A 379 -9.03 -23.17 2.83
N THR A 380 -9.80 -22.09 3.04
CA THR A 380 -10.68 -21.53 2.00
C THR A 380 -9.86 -20.94 0.84
N THR A 381 -8.75 -20.26 1.15
CA THR A 381 -7.84 -19.77 0.11
C THR A 381 -7.32 -20.89 -0.79
N MET A 382 -6.89 -22.00 -0.18
CA MET A 382 -6.43 -23.18 -0.94
C MET A 382 -7.57 -23.83 -1.73
N GLN A 383 -8.76 -23.93 -1.14
CA GLN A 383 -9.95 -24.45 -1.81
C GLN A 383 -10.32 -23.65 -3.05
N PHE A 384 -10.12 -22.32 -3.01
CA PHE A 384 -10.38 -21.41 -4.13
C PHE A 384 -9.18 -21.24 -5.08
N GLY A 385 -8.20 -22.15 -5.00
CA GLY A 385 -7.09 -22.25 -5.93
C GLY A 385 -5.89 -21.35 -5.61
N GLY A 386 -5.92 -20.64 -4.48
CA GLY A 386 -4.81 -19.83 -4.00
C GLY A 386 -3.62 -20.64 -3.50
N ARG A 387 -2.61 -19.92 -3.04
CA ARG A 387 -1.37 -20.45 -2.44
C ARG A 387 -1.13 -19.78 -1.10
N VAL A 388 -0.30 -20.40 -0.26
CA VAL A 388 0.04 -19.87 1.07
C VAL A 388 1.56 -19.82 1.20
N SER A 389 2.07 -18.62 1.48
CA SER A 389 3.48 -18.45 1.83
C SER A 389 3.67 -18.63 3.33
N MET A 390 4.75 -19.29 3.70
CA MET A 390 5.09 -19.61 5.08
C MET A 390 6.24 -18.73 5.58
N ARG A 391 6.31 -18.51 6.90
CA ARG A 391 7.49 -17.94 7.58
C ARG A 391 8.03 -18.93 8.61
N THR A 392 9.28 -18.77 8.97
CA THR A 392 9.87 -19.50 10.09
C THR A 392 9.70 -18.69 11.37
N SER A 393 9.10 -19.28 12.40
CA SER A 393 9.00 -18.72 13.74
C SER A 393 10.31 -18.91 14.53
N HIS A 394 10.47 -18.21 15.67
CA HIS A 394 11.68 -18.31 16.52
C HIS A 394 11.97 -19.73 17.01
N ASP A 395 10.95 -20.57 17.16
CA ASP A 395 11.07 -21.97 17.56
C ASP A 395 11.37 -22.94 16.38
N GLY A 396 11.56 -22.40 15.17
CA GLY A 396 11.81 -23.17 13.95
C GLY A 396 10.57 -23.75 13.29
N THR A 397 9.37 -23.51 13.81
CA THR A 397 8.13 -23.94 13.18
C THR A 397 7.77 -23.06 11.97
N HIS A 398 7.05 -23.64 10.99
CA HIS A 398 6.53 -22.92 9.85
C HIS A 398 5.09 -22.50 10.09
N THR A 399 4.81 -21.20 10.03
CA THR A 399 3.48 -20.63 10.19
C THR A 399 3.03 -19.91 8.93
N PRO A 400 1.73 -19.93 8.59
CA PRO A 400 1.20 -19.16 7.48
C PRO A 400 1.53 -17.66 7.66
N TYR A 401 2.06 -17.06 6.59
CA TYR A 401 2.46 -15.66 6.57
C TYR A 401 1.59 -14.81 5.64
N GLU A 402 1.22 -15.36 4.47
CA GLU A 402 0.57 -14.62 3.41
C GLU A 402 -0.30 -15.54 2.56
N LEU A 403 -1.53 -15.09 2.27
CA LEU A 403 -2.45 -15.74 1.34
C LEU A 403 -2.25 -15.15 -0.06
N ASN A 404 -1.91 -15.98 -1.03
CA ASN A 404 -1.63 -15.57 -2.41
C ASN A 404 -2.78 -16.04 -3.30
N ILE A 405 -3.66 -15.13 -3.64
CA ILE A 405 -4.87 -15.38 -4.43
C ILE A 405 -5.37 -14.07 -5.03
N ALA A 406 -5.92 -14.09 -6.23
CA ALA A 406 -6.66 -12.96 -6.76
C ALA A 406 -7.92 -12.71 -5.91
N LEU A 407 -8.18 -11.46 -5.53
CA LEU A 407 -9.30 -11.13 -4.63
C LEU A 407 -10.65 -11.56 -5.19
N PHE A 408 -10.83 -11.54 -6.51
CA PHE A 408 -12.06 -11.99 -7.14
C PHE A 408 -12.32 -13.48 -6.87
N ASP A 409 -11.28 -14.32 -6.98
CA ASP A 409 -11.37 -15.75 -6.65
C ASP A 409 -11.50 -15.98 -5.14
N ALA A 410 -10.83 -15.17 -4.31
CA ALA A 410 -10.93 -15.28 -2.85
C ALA A 410 -12.37 -15.06 -2.35
N LEU A 411 -13.16 -14.26 -3.07
CA LEU A 411 -14.54 -13.91 -2.72
C LEU A 411 -15.61 -14.66 -3.54
N GLN A 412 -15.23 -15.71 -4.28
CA GLN A 412 -16.18 -16.49 -5.09
C GLN A 412 -17.18 -17.32 -4.27
N GLY A 413 -17.01 -17.40 -2.95
CA GLY A 413 -17.87 -18.17 -2.06
C GLY A 413 -17.66 -17.82 -0.59
N THR A 414 -17.92 -18.77 0.29
CA THR A 414 -17.72 -18.72 1.74
C THR A 414 -16.87 -19.91 2.20
N HIS A 415 -16.64 -20.07 3.49
CA HIS A 415 -16.00 -21.27 4.04
C HIS A 415 -16.73 -22.58 3.67
N ASN A 416 -18.00 -22.50 3.21
CA ASN A 416 -18.79 -23.64 2.75
C ASN A 416 -18.59 -23.95 1.26
N GLY A 417 -17.76 -23.19 0.55
CA GLY A 417 -17.48 -23.36 -0.87
C GLY A 417 -18.03 -22.22 -1.73
N ALA A 418 -17.83 -22.35 -3.06
CA ALA A 418 -18.28 -21.38 -4.05
C ALA A 418 -19.80 -21.27 -4.09
N ASP A 419 -20.31 -20.06 -4.32
CA ASP A 419 -21.75 -19.78 -4.43
C ASP A 419 -22.04 -18.78 -5.59
N LYS A 420 -23.30 -18.39 -5.73
CA LYS A 420 -23.72 -17.47 -6.80
C LYS A 420 -23.52 -15.99 -6.49
N PHE A 421 -23.01 -15.64 -5.31
CA PHE A 421 -22.93 -14.25 -4.82
C PHE A 421 -21.50 -13.66 -4.90
N GLY A 422 -20.61 -14.28 -5.67
CA GLY A 422 -19.21 -13.85 -5.76
C GLY A 422 -19.06 -12.39 -6.20
N LEU A 423 -19.84 -11.96 -7.20
CA LEU A 423 -19.82 -10.57 -7.69
C LEU A 423 -20.33 -9.58 -6.64
N GLU A 424 -21.48 -9.86 -6.03
CA GLU A 424 -22.09 -9.00 -5.01
C GLU A 424 -21.18 -8.87 -3.79
N ARG A 425 -20.57 -9.99 -3.35
CA ARG A 425 -19.61 -10.04 -2.25
C ARG A 425 -18.36 -9.21 -2.57
N PHE A 426 -17.86 -9.32 -3.79
CA PHE A 426 -16.71 -8.55 -4.27
C PHE A 426 -16.97 -7.05 -4.30
N LEU A 427 -18.12 -6.62 -4.81
CA LEU A 427 -18.52 -5.22 -4.82
C LEU A 427 -18.80 -4.68 -3.41
N CYS A 428 -19.38 -5.50 -2.53
CA CYS A 428 -19.56 -5.17 -1.12
C CYS A 428 -18.22 -4.91 -0.41
N ALA A 429 -17.20 -5.74 -0.65
CA ALA A 429 -15.85 -5.54 -0.10
C ALA A 429 -15.28 -4.17 -0.51
N HIS A 430 -15.39 -3.80 -1.77
CA HIS A 430 -14.92 -2.52 -2.27
C HIS A 430 -15.73 -1.35 -1.72
N ALA A 431 -17.04 -1.49 -1.61
CA ALA A 431 -17.92 -0.47 -1.04
C ALA A 431 -17.58 -0.19 0.43
N ILE A 432 -17.25 -1.22 1.21
CA ILE A 432 -16.75 -1.07 2.58
C ILE A 432 -15.44 -0.27 2.60
N MET A 433 -14.44 -0.70 1.82
CA MET A 433 -13.14 -0.03 1.76
C MET A 433 -13.27 1.44 1.32
N PHE A 434 -14.07 1.73 0.30
CA PHE A 434 -14.25 3.09 -0.23
C PHE A 434 -14.96 4.04 0.73
N ALA A 435 -15.76 3.52 1.64
CA ALA A 435 -16.49 4.33 2.61
C ALA A 435 -15.74 4.54 3.94
N MET A 436 -14.72 3.73 4.25
CA MET A 436 -13.96 3.83 5.50
C MET A 436 -13.13 5.11 5.59
N GLU A 437 -12.84 5.54 6.83
CA GLU A 437 -11.84 6.58 7.12
C GLU A 437 -10.49 6.22 6.50
N GLY A 438 -9.94 7.11 5.70
CA GLY A 438 -8.67 6.90 5.01
C GLY A 438 -8.73 7.09 3.49
N ILE A 439 -7.56 6.99 2.87
CA ILE A 439 -7.37 7.09 1.42
C ILE A 439 -7.47 5.67 0.84
N PRO A 440 -8.38 5.40 -0.10
CA PRO A 440 -8.47 4.08 -0.70
C PRO A 440 -7.38 3.82 -1.74
N GLY A 441 -6.74 2.67 -1.65
CA GLY A 441 -5.85 2.08 -2.64
C GLY A 441 -6.56 0.94 -3.37
N LEU A 442 -6.77 1.10 -4.65
CA LEU A 442 -7.45 0.14 -5.52
C LEU A 442 -6.43 -0.60 -6.39
N TYR A 443 -6.30 -1.90 -6.22
CA TYR A 443 -5.43 -2.69 -7.08
C TYR A 443 -6.04 -2.85 -8.48
N ILE A 444 -5.22 -2.72 -9.53
CA ILE A 444 -5.70 -2.77 -10.91
C ILE A 444 -6.44 -4.08 -11.21
N HIS A 445 -5.97 -5.21 -10.66
CA HIS A 445 -6.63 -6.49 -10.86
C HIS A 445 -7.96 -6.60 -10.12
N SER A 446 -8.16 -5.84 -9.06
CA SER A 446 -9.47 -5.68 -8.43
C SER A 446 -10.41 -4.83 -9.28
N LEU A 447 -9.92 -3.72 -9.85
CA LEU A 447 -10.70 -2.90 -10.79
C LEU A 447 -11.19 -3.71 -12.00
N LEU A 448 -10.36 -4.64 -12.47
CA LEU A 448 -10.62 -5.43 -13.68
C LEU A 448 -11.31 -6.78 -13.40
N GLY A 449 -11.53 -7.16 -12.15
CA GLY A 449 -12.06 -8.48 -11.80
C GLY A 449 -11.18 -9.63 -12.28
N THR A 450 -9.86 -9.44 -12.25
CA THR A 450 -8.91 -10.44 -12.73
C THR A 450 -8.89 -11.64 -11.79
N THR A 451 -8.89 -12.84 -12.38
CA THR A 451 -8.81 -14.12 -11.68
C THR A 451 -7.37 -14.60 -11.50
N ASN A 452 -7.18 -15.70 -10.78
CA ASN A 452 -5.89 -16.33 -10.57
C ASN A 452 -5.16 -16.63 -11.88
N ASP A 453 -3.90 -16.17 -12.00
CA ASP A 453 -3.04 -16.46 -13.15
C ASP A 453 -2.17 -17.69 -12.86
N TYR A 454 -2.70 -18.87 -13.17
CA TYR A 454 -1.98 -20.13 -12.98
C TYR A 454 -0.81 -20.29 -13.94
N GLU A 455 -0.93 -19.79 -15.17
CA GLU A 455 0.16 -19.86 -16.16
C GLU A 455 1.38 -19.09 -15.68
N ARG A 456 1.18 -17.88 -15.18
CA ARG A 456 2.27 -17.07 -14.64
C ARG A 456 2.86 -17.68 -13.37
N PHE A 457 2.02 -18.26 -12.50
CA PHE A 457 2.49 -19.01 -11.33
C PHE A 457 3.34 -20.21 -11.74
N ASP A 458 2.86 -21.04 -12.67
CA ASP A 458 3.56 -22.26 -13.12
C ASP A 458 4.92 -21.93 -13.78
N ASN A 459 4.98 -20.82 -14.53
CA ASN A 459 6.20 -20.37 -15.18
C ASN A 459 7.24 -19.79 -14.18
N SER A 460 6.79 -19.07 -13.16
CA SER A 460 7.68 -18.37 -12.22
C SER A 460 7.97 -19.16 -10.94
N GLN A 461 7.07 -20.06 -10.54
CA GLN A 461 7.05 -20.75 -9.23
C GLN A 461 7.00 -19.78 -8.03
N HIS A 462 6.64 -18.51 -8.27
CA HIS A 462 6.45 -17.51 -7.22
C HIS A 462 4.98 -17.42 -6.85
N ASN A 463 4.65 -17.59 -5.56
CA ASN A 463 3.26 -17.56 -5.10
C ASN A 463 2.52 -16.28 -5.47
N ARG A 464 3.18 -15.12 -5.39
CA ARG A 464 2.57 -13.81 -5.70
C ARG A 464 2.23 -13.64 -7.19
N ALA A 465 2.89 -14.39 -8.09
CA ALA A 465 2.62 -14.32 -9.53
C ALA A 465 1.17 -14.66 -9.88
N ILE A 466 0.50 -15.47 -9.06
CA ILE A 466 -0.93 -15.83 -9.23
C ILE A 466 -1.86 -14.61 -9.27
N ASN A 467 -1.42 -13.50 -8.67
CA ASN A 467 -2.19 -12.25 -8.50
C ASN A 467 -1.58 -11.06 -9.29
N ARG A 468 -0.70 -11.33 -10.27
CA ARG A 468 0.04 -10.31 -11.02
C ARG A 468 -0.09 -10.51 -12.53
N HIS A 469 -1.34 -10.69 -13.01
CA HIS A 469 -1.62 -10.90 -14.43
C HIS A 469 -1.16 -9.72 -15.31
N ARG A 470 -0.75 -10.00 -16.54
CA ARG A 470 -0.47 -9.00 -17.58
C ARG A 470 -1.55 -9.07 -18.65
N TRP A 471 -2.39 -8.05 -18.69
CA TRP A 471 -3.45 -7.99 -19.65
C TRP A 471 -2.94 -7.57 -21.04
N GLN A 472 -3.29 -8.34 -22.07
CA GLN A 472 -3.26 -7.86 -23.43
C GLN A 472 -4.37 -6.81 -23.61
N GLU A 473 -4.04 -5.58 -24.06
CA GLU A 473 -4.99 -4.46 -24.13
C GLU A 473 -6.25 -4.81 -24.92
N SER A 474 -6.11 -5.42 -26.13
CA SER A 474 -7.25 -5.79 -26.97
C SER A 474 -8.18 -6.79 -26.28
N LYS A 475 -7.63 -7.78 -25.57
CA LYS A 475 -8.41 -8.77 -24.81
C LYS A 475 -9.09 -8.14 -23.60
N LEU A 476 -8.39 -7.25 -22.89
CA LEU A 476 -8.96 -6.51 -21.77
C LEU A 476 -10.14 -5.65 -22.22
N LEU A 477 -9.95 -4.84 -23.27
CA LEU A 477 -11.01 -3.97 -23.79
C LEU A 477 -12.22 -4.78 -24.27
N ALA A 478 -12.01 -5.94 -24.90
CA ALA A 478 -13.09 -6.85 -25.25
C ALA A 478 -13.81 -7.39 -24.01
N ALA A 479 -13.08 -7.81 -22.98
CA ALA A 479 -13.65 -8.36 -21.75
C ALA A 479 -14.49 -7.34 -20.97
N ILE A 480 -14.02 -6.09 -20.85
CA ILE A 480 -14.78 -5.02 -20.18
C ILE A 480 -15.93 -4.47 -21.04
N ALA A 481 -15.91 -4.65 -22.36
CA ALA A 481 -17.03 -4.29 -23.24
C ALA A 481 -18.14 -5.36 -23.25
N GLU A 482 -17.82 -6.60 -22.97
CA GLU A 482 -18.77 -7.73 -22.95
C GLU A 482 -19.76 -7.61 -21.78
N LYS A 483 -20.97 -7.15 -22.04
CA LYS A 483 -21.98 -6.78 -21.03
C LYS A 483 -22.25 -7.83 -19.94
N TYR A 484 -22.12 -9.11 -20.24
CA TYR A 484 -22.41 -10.20 -19.30
C TYR A 484 -21.16 -10.83 -18.70
N SER A 485 -19.96 -10.36 -19.08
CA SER A 485 -18.74 -10.80 -18.43
C SER A 485 -18.68 -10.27 -16.99
N HIS A 486 -18.04 -11.02 -16.11
CA HIS A 486 -17.79 -10.52 -14.75
C HIS A 486 -16.82 -9.32 -14.76
N HIS A 487 -15.91 -9.23 -15.73
CA HIS A 487 -15.02 -8.08 -15.93
C HIS A 487 -15.81 -6.79 -16.17
N HIS A 488 -16.81 -6.83 -17.06
CA HIS A 488 -17.70 -5.68 -17.30
C HIS A 488 -18.45 -5.28 -16.04
N GLN A 489 -19.02 -6.27 -15.34
CA GLN A 489 -19.85 -6.01 -14.15
C GLN A 489 -19.01 -5.45 -13.00
N VAL A 490 -17.81 -6.00 -12.75
CA VAL A 490 -16.87 -5.51 -11.75
C VAL A 490 -16.40 -4.10 -12.11
N PHE A 491 -15.89 -3.90 -13.33
CA PHE A 491 -15.35 -2.62 -13.78
C PHE A 491 -16.36 -1.48 -13.63
N ASN A 492 -17.58 -1.68 -14.13
CA ASN A 492 -18.63 -0.66 -14.03
C ASN A 492 -19.17 -0.52 -12.59
N GLY A 493 -19.30 -1.60 -11.83
CA GLY A 493 -19.72 -1.56 -10.44
C GLY A 493 -18.75 -0.76 -9.56
N VAL A 494 -17.44 -1.01 -9.68
CA VAL A 494 -16.40 -0.26 -8.98
C VAL A 494 -16.40 1.22 -9.40
N LYS A 495 -16.48 1.51 -10.70
CA LYS A 495 -16.58 2.90 -11.21
C LYS A 495 -17.80 3.62 -10.65
N GLN A 496 -18.95 2.95 -10.55
CA GLN A 496 -20.16 3.53 -9.97
C GLN A 496 -19.97 3.89 -8.49
N LEU A 497 -19.38 2.99 -7.69
CA LEU A 497 -19.05 3.26 -6.28
C LEU A 497 -18.13 4.48 -6.15
N LEU A 498 -17.08 4.56 -6.96
CA LEU A 498 -16.15 5.69 -6.97
C LEU A 498 -16.83 6.99 -7.38
N ALA A 499 -17.68 6.96 -8.41
CA ALA A 499 -18.41 8.13 -8.88
C ALA A 499 -19.37 8.71 -7.82
N VAL A 500 -19.95 7.86 -6.99
CA VAL A 500 -20.78 8.29 -5.85
C VAL A 500 -19.88 8.84 -4.74
N ARG A 501 -18.84 8.08 -4.32
CA ARG A 501 -17.92 8.44 -3.25
C ARG A 501 -17.34 9.85 -3.42
N LYS A 502 -16.82 10.16 -4.59
CA LYS A 502 -16.12 11.44 -4.89
C LYS A 502 -16.98 12.70 -4.71
N ARG A 503 -18.28 12.57 -4.57
CA ARG A 503 -19.21 13.67 -4.38
C ARG A 503 -19.62 13.86 -2.92
N GLN A 504 -19.13 13.00 -2.02
CA GLN A 504 -19.63 12.95 -0.65
C GLN A 504 -18.57 13.48 0.32
N ALA A 505 -18.77 14.68 0.85
CA ALA A 505 -17.87 15.29 1.83
C ALA A 505 -17.68 14.41 3.09
N ALA A 506 -18.65 13.56 3.43
CA ALA A 506 -18.55 12.61 4.52
C ALA A 506 -17.55 11.46 4.24
N PHE A 507 -17.12 11.27 2.98
CA PHE A 507 -16.07 10.31 2.61
C PHE A 507 -14.67 10.93 2.53
N HIS A 508 -14.52 12.18 2.98
CA HIS A 508 -13.18 12.74 3.19
C HIS A 508 -12.35 11.81 4.08
N PRO A 509 -11.07 11.53 3.77
CA PRO A 509 -10.23 10.59 4.53
C PRO A 509 -10.17 10.85 6.04
N ASN A 510 -10.24 12.11 6.48
CA ASN A 510 -10.27 12.49 7.89
C ASN A 510 -11.68 12.82 8.43
N ALA A 511 -12.75 12.54 7.67
CA ALA A 511 -14.11 12.67 8.17
C ALA A 511 -14.35 11.64 9.29
N THR A 512 -15.14 12.01 10.28
CA THR A 512 -15.37 11.15 11.45
C THR A 512 -16.07 9.84 11.07
N GLN A 513 -15.63 8.76 11.69
CA GLN A 513 -16.21 7.42 11.55
C GLN A 513 -16.66 6.88 12.91
N PHE A 514 -17.88 6.38 12.97
CA PHE A 514 -18.45 5.72 14.16
C PHE A 514 -18.95 4.33 13.77
N THR A 515 -18.52 3.30 14.49
CA THR A 515 -19.00 1.94 14.30
C THR A 515 -20.46 1.83 14.73
N LEU A 516 -21.30 1.15 13.93
CA LEU A 516 -22.70 0.86 14.26
C LEU A 516 -22.83 -0.55 14.83
N HIS A 517 -23.69 -0.70 15.83
CA HIS A 517 -24.04 -2.00 16.42
C HIS A 517 -25.34 -2.48 15.80
N LEU A 518 -25.23 -3.11 14.65
CA LEU A 518 -26.33 -3.75 13.92
C LEU A 518 -26.44 -5.23 14.28
N GLY A 519 -27.53 -5.88 13.95
CA GLY A 519 -27.75 -7.31 14.16
C GLY A 519 -26.75 -8.20 13.44
N GLU A 520 -26.82 -9.52 13.71
CA GLU A 520 -26.02 -10.52 13.01
C GLU A 520 -26.25 -10.44 11.49
N GLY A 521 -25.20 -10.69 10.71
CA GLY A 521 -25.24 -10.60 9.24
C GLY A 521 -25.24 -9.17 8.68
N LEU A 522 -25.29 -8.15 9.53
CA LEU A 522 -25.14 -6.76 9.13
C LEU A 522 -23.83 -6.17 9.69
N PHE A 523 -23.17 -5.39 8.84
CA PHE A 523 -22.03 -4.57 9.22
C PHE A 523 -22.30 -3.12 8.84
N GLY A 524 -21.84 -2.16 9.64
CA GLY A 524 -22.03 -0.77 9.29
C GLY A 524 -21.27 0.20 10.17
N PHE A 525 -21.13 1.39 9.63
CA PHE A 525 -20.55 2.54 10.32
C PHE A 525 -21.18 3.84 9.79
N TRP A 526 -21.09 4.87 10.59
CA TRP A 526 -21.56 6.21 10.26
C TRP A 526 -20.37 7.08 9.93
N ARG A 527 -20.43 7.77 8.79
CA ARG A 527 -19.48 8.79 8.37
C ARG A 527 -20.11 10.17 8.51
N GLN A 528 -19.37 11.11 9.08
CA GLN A 528 -19.81 12.50 9.21
C GLN A 528 -18.73 13.41 8.63
N SER A 529 -19.14 14.31 7.70
CA SER A 529 -18.22 15.29 7.09
C SER A 529 -17.54 16.19 8.13
N ILE A 530 -16.38 16.73 7.79
CA ILE A 530 -15.58 17.59 8.68
C ILE A 530 -16.40 18.81 9.14
N ASP A 531 -17.21 19.39 8.25
CA ASP A 531 -18.13 20.51 8.54
C ASP A 531 -19.41 20.07 9.26
N ARG A 532 -19.58 18.77 9.51
CA ARG A 532 -20.74 18.11 10.15
C ARG A 532 -22.08 18.33 9.42
N GLN A 533 -22.04 18.74 8.16
CA GLN A 533 -23.26 19.01 7.40
C GLN A 533 -23.80 17.78 6.67
N GLN A 534 -22.94 16.80 6.39
CA GLN A 534 -23.32 15.55 5.77
C GLN A 534 -23.09 14.38 6.72
N SER A 535 -24.08 13.52 6.82
CA SER A 535 -24.02 12.23 7.51
C SER A 535 -24.37 11.12 6.54
N ILE A 536 -23.58 10.05 6.52
CA ILE A 536 -23.83 8.86 5.70
C ILE A 536 -23.78 7.64 6.61
N PHE A 537 -24.85 6.89 6.69
CA PHE A 537 -24.87 5.55 7.26
C PHE A 537 -24.49 4.54 6.18
N CYS A 538 -23.35 3.94 6.34
CA CYS A 538 -22.81 2.91 5.45
C CYS A 538 -23.17 1.55 6.02
N ILE A 539 -24.05 0.81 5.35
CA ILE A 539 -24.64 -0.43 5.86
C ILE A 539 -24.47 -1.52 4.82
N TYR A 540 -24.08 -2.69 5.27
CA TYR A 540 -23.74 -3.82 4.43
C TYR A 540 -24.36 -5.10 4.97
N ASN A 541 -25.07 -5.82 4.12
CA ASN A 541 -25.37 -7.21 4.40
C ASN A 541 -24.10 -8.03 4.10
N ILE A 542 -23.50 -8.64 5.11
CA ILE A 542 -22.28 -9.43 4.98
C ILE A 542 -22.55 -10.93 4.89
N SER A 543 -23.79 -11.33 4.64
CA SER A 543 -24.24 -12.72 4.62
C SER A 543 -24.91 -13.11 3.29
N SER A 544 -25.00 -14.41 3.06
CA SER A 544 -25.72 -15.00 1.91
C SER A 544 -27.26 -15.03 2.08
N GLN A 545 -27.77 -14.46 3.17
CA GLN A 545 -29.21 -14.40 3.45
C GLN A 545 -29.71 -12.95 3.41
N PRO A 546 -30.96 -12.72 2.99
CA PRO A 546 -31.58 -11.41 3.14
C PRO A 546 -31.58 -10.98 4.62
N GLN A 547 -31.29 -9.71 4.88
CA GLN A 547 -31.27 -9.12 6.22
C GLN A 547 -32.27 -7.98 6.33
N SER A 548 -32.88 -7.81 7.50
CA SER A 548 -33.79 -6.72 7.80
C SER A 548 -33.07 -5.67 8.65
N LEU A 549 -33.08 -4.43 8.19
CA LEU A 549 -32.55 -3.26 8.88
C LEU A 549 -33.71 -2.45 9.45
N THR A 550 -33.74 -2.24 10.76
CA THR A 550 -34.66 -1.30 11.40
C THR A 550 -34.05 0.09 11.43
N LEU A 551 -34.70 1.10 10.82
CA LEU A 551 -34.14 2.45 10.74
C LEU A 551 -34.01 3.12 12.12
N ALA A 552 -34.82 2.71 13.10
CA ALA A 552 -34.66 3.16 14.48
C ALA A 552 -33.31 2.76 15.10
N ASP A 553 -32.68 1.66 14.65
CA ASP A 553 -31.35 1.23 15.11
C ASP A 553 -30.25 2.22 14.65
N LEU A 554 -30.53 3.06 13.65
CA LEU A 554 -29.68 4.13 13.18
C LEU A 554 -30.01 5.50 13.83
N ASN A 555 -30.94 5.55 14.80
CA ASN A 555 -31.52 6.77 15.34
C ASN A 555 -32.18 7.66 14.26
N LEU A 556 -32.59 7.07 13.15
CA LEU A 556 -33.39 7.73 12.12
C LEU A 556 -34.86 7.72 12.55
N ILE A 557 -35.25 8.72 13.36
CA ILE A 557 -36.63 8.88 13.83
C ILE A 557 -37.49 9.58 12.77
N ASN A 558 -36.85 10.40 11.95
CA ASN A 558 -37.48 11.13 10.83
C ASN A 558 -36.65 10.87 9.57
N THR A 559 -37.27 10.27 8.56
CA THR A 559 -36.65 9.91 7.28
C THR A 559 -36.83 10.99 6.21
N GLN A 560 -37.41 12.13 6.56
CA GLN A 560 -37.53 13.26 5.64
C GLN A 560 -36.14 13.66 5.11
N GLN A 561 -36.04 13.71 3.78
CA GLN A 561 -34.81 14.10 3.06
C GLN A 561 -33.59 13.17 3.25
N TRP A 562 -33.80 11.90 3.55
CA TRP A 562 -32.75 10.90 3.46
C TRP A 562 -32.75 10.23 2.08
N TYR A 563 -31.56 9.96 1.58
CA TYR A 563 -31.30 9.45 0.23
C TYR A 563 -30.50 8.15 0.31
N GLU A 564 -30.87 7.15 -0.48
CA GLU A 564 -29.97 6.04 -0.77
C GLU A 564 -29.15 6.43 -2.00
N LEU A 565 -27.84 6.63 -1.80
CA LEU A 565 -26.96 7.28 -2.78
C LEU A 565 -26.68 6.42 -4.01
N LEU A 566 -26.64 5.07 -3.86
CA LEU A 566 -26.30 4.16 -4.96
C LEU A 566 -27.49 3.98 -5.91
N SER A 567 -28.69 3.84 -5.38
CA SER A 567 -29.93 3.76 -6.18
C SER A 567 -30.50 5.12 -6.53
N LYS A 568 -30.01 6.21 -5.92
CA LYS A 568 -30.49 7.59 -6.08
C LYS A 568 -31.97 7.75 -5.70
N THR A 569 -32.42 7.03 -4.68
CA THR A 569 -33.81 7.05 -4.22
C THR A 569 -33.93 7.85 -2.92
N VAL A 570 -35.06 8.56 -2.77
CA VAL A 570 -35.44 9.20 -1.51
C VAL A 570 -36.10 8.16 -0.64
N LEU A 571 -35.77 8.14 0.66
CA LEU A 571 -36.46 7.26 1.60
C LEU A 571 -37.89 7.78 1.86
N ASP A 572 -38.82 6.83 1.91
CA ASP A 572 -40.20 7.12 2.31
C ASP A 572 -40.23 7.53 3.80
N GLU A 573 -40.94 8.59 4.14
CA GLU A 573 -41.09 9.11 5.50
C GLU A 573 -41.70 8.08 6.49
N GLU A 574 -42.52 7.17 5.98
CA GLU A 574 -43.19 6.14 6.78
C GLU A 574 -42.33 4.84 6.89
N LEU A 575 -41.22 4.78 6.19
CA LEU A 575 -40.38 3.59 6.14
C LEU A 575 -39.75 3.31 7.52
N LYS A 576 -40.03 2.14 8.07
CA LYS A 576 -39.48 1.70 9.37
C LYS A 576 -38.39 0.66 9.23
N THR A 577 -38.46 -0.14 8.19
CA THR A 577 -37.53 -1.24 7.93
C THR A 577 -37.15 -1.31 6.47
N MET A 578 -35.91 -1.69 6.19
CA MET A 578 -35.40 -1.99 4.85
C MET A 578 -34.96 -3.44 4.77
N GLN A 579 -35.25 -4.08 3.63
CA GLN A 579 -34.70 -5.42 3.34
C GLN A 579 -33.47 -5.28 2.48
N LEU A 580 -32.35 -5.88 2.92
CA LEU A 580 -31.11 -5.93 2.17
C LEU A 580 -30.96 -7.34 1.57
N ALA A 581 -30.79 -7.42 0.27
CA ALA A 581 -30.40 -8.64 -0.42
C ALA A 581 -29.01 -9.11 0.05
N PRO A 582 -28.63 -10.36 -0.18
CA PRO A 582 -27.29 -10.86 0.12
C PRO A 582 -26.19 -9.94 -0.43
N TYR A 583 -25.24 -9.56 0.42
CA TYR A 583 -24.11 -8.67 0.12
C TYR A 583 -24.48 -7.29 -0.43
N GLN A 584 -25.71 -6.86 -0.24
CA GLN A 584 -26.15 -5.52 -0.65
C GLN A 584 -25.52 -4.44 0.22
N THR A 585 -25.09 -3.37 -0.45
CA THR A 585 -24.61 -2.12 0.16
C THR A 585 -25.71 -1.07 0.16
N LEU A 586 -25.84 -0.33 1.26
CA LEU A 586 -26.63 0.90 1.37
C LEU A 586 -25.76 2.04 1.88
N TRP A 587 -25.82 3.19 1.20
CA TRP A 587 -25.25 4.44 1.66
C TRP A 587 -26.38 5.45 1.86
N LEU A 588 -26.87 5.55 3.09
CA LEU A 588 -27.99 6.43 3.45
C LEU A 588 -27.46 7.79 3.90
N SER A 589 -27.78 8.82 3.15
CA SER A 589 -27.27 10.19 3.35
C SER A 589 -28.41 11.17 3.61
N ASN A 590 -28.16 12.17 4.47
CA ASN A 590 -29.04 13.33 4.66
C ASN A 590 -28.89 14.38 3.54
N ARG A 591 -28.04 14.12 2.55
CA ARG A 591 -27.85 14.96 1.34
C ARG A 591 -27.74 14.08 0.10
N ALA A 592 -28.27 14.56 -1.04
CA ALA A 592 -28.22 13.87 -2.33
C ALA A 592 -26.81 13.90 -2.96
#